data_b364b2009471e9180849a2c10bc8c10a
#
_entry.id   b364b2009471e9180849a2c10bc8c10a
#
_cell.length_a   1.000
_cell.length_b   1.000
_cell.length_c   1.000
_cell.angle_alpha   90.00
_cell.angle_beta   90.00
_cell.angle_gamma   90.00
#
_symmetry.space_group_name_H-M   'P 1'
#
loop_
_entity.id
_entity.type
_entity.pdbx_description
1 polymer ?
#
loop_
_entity_poly.entity_id
_entity_poly.type
_entity_poly.pdbx_seq_one_letter_code
_entity_poly.pdbx_strand_id
1 'polypeptide(L)'
;MSKITEKVAALAEPVVREEGCSLWDVEYVREAGTWYLRLYLDKEGGVGIDDCERISRRLDPILDEADPIPESYVFEVGSAGAERELKRPSDFERFLGSEVEVKLYQPKDGRKAWVGELVGYEAGDVSIRTGKEEIRFNKAQLAQVKLHVTF
;
A
#
# COMPACT_ATOMS: atom_id res chain seq x y z
N MET A 1 -13.65 -2.69 5.93
CA MET A 1 -13.77 -1.67 4.86
C MET A 1 -15.09 -0.93 5.00
N SER A 2 -15.10 0.35 4.66
CA SER A 2 -16.33 1.13 4.65
C SER A 2 -17.18 0.79 3.44
N LYS A 3 -18.47 1.15 3.49
CA LYS A 3 -19.38 0.95 2.35
C LYS A 3 -18.90 1.70 1.10
N ILE A 4 -18.29 2.87 1.27
CA ILE A 4 -17.75 3.68 0.17
C ILE A 4 -16.60 2.95 -0.52
N THR A 5 -15.63 2.45 0.25
CA THR A 5 -14.49 1.74 -0.31
C THR A 5 -14.90 0.44 -0.99
N GLU A 6 -15.89 -0.26 -0.47
CA GLU A 6 -16.45 -1.47 -1.08
C GLU A 6 -17.13 -1.18 -2.43
N LYS A 7 -17.93 -0.11 -2.50
CA LYS A 7 -18.59 0.31 -3.74
C LYS A 7 -17.57 0.72 -4.79
N VAL A 8 -16.58 1.52 -4.40
CA VAL A 8 -15.52 1.97 -5.31
C VAL A 8 -14.71 0.78 -5.81
N ALA A 9 -14.35 -0.14 -4.94
CA ALA A 9 -13.63 -1.35 -5.32
C ALA A 9 -14.41 -2.18 -6.36
N ALA A 10 -15.71 -2.34 -6.15
CA ALA A 10 -16.56 -3.07 -7.09
C ALA A 10 -16.64 -2.39 -8.46
N LEU A 11 -16.66 -1.07 -8.51
CA LEU A 11 -16.67 -0.30 -9.76
C LEU A 11 -15.31 -0.33 -10.45
N ALA A 12 -14.23 -0.24 -9.68
CA ALA A 12 -12.87 -0.13 -10.20
C ALA A 12 -12.28 -1.46 -10.68
N GLU A 13 -12.58 -2.54 -10.01
CA GLU A 13 -11.93 -3.84 -10.26
C GLU A 13 -12.01 -4.31 -11.71
N PRO A 14 -13.17 -4.28 -12.40
CA PRO A 14 -13.22 -4.69 -13.81
C PRO A 14 -12.31 -3.86 -14.71
N VAL A 15 -12.29 -2.55 -14.51
CA VAL A 15 -11.46 -1.63 -15.29
C VAL A 15 -9.97 -1.91 -15.06
N VAL A 16 -9.59 -2.08 -13.81
CA VAL A 16 -8.20 -2.35 -13.41
C VAL A 16 -7.71 -3.66 -14.06
N ARG A 17 -8.53 -4.70 -14.05
CA ARG A 17 -8.20 -5.99 -14.68
C ARG A 17 -8.05 -5.87 -16.19
N GLU A 18 -8.95 -5.14 -16.85
CA GLU A 18 -8.89 -4.93 -18.29
C GLU A 18 -7.59 -4.22 -18.71
N GLU A 19 -7.05 -3.39 -17.85
CA GLU A 19 -5.77 -2.70 -18.08
C GLU A 19 -4.55 -3.54 -17.67
N GLY A 20 -4.74 -4.79 -17.30
CA GLY A 20 -3.64 -5.69 -16.96
C GLY A 20 -3.09 -5.54 -15.56
N CYS A 21 -3.82 -4.86 -14.68
CA CYS A 21 -3.43 -4.63 -13.29
C CYS A 21 -4.37 -5.36 -12.33
N SER A 22 -4.00 -5.37 -11.06
CA SER A 22 -4.90 -5.80 -9.98
C SER A 22 -5.09 -4.65 -8.99
N LEU A 23 -6.28 -4.59 -8.40
CA LEU A 23 -6.58 -3.61 -7.36
C LEU A 23 -6.06 -4.12 -6.04
N TRP A 24 -5.06 -3.44 -5.51
CA TRP A 24 -4.44 -3.79 -4.24
C TRP A 24 -5.28 -3.32 -3.04
N ASP A 25 -5.68 -2.05 -3.07
CA ASP A 25 -6.43 -1.45 -1.97
C ASP A 25 -7.16 -0.20 -2.44
N VAL A 26 -8.20 0.16 -1.70
CA VAL A 26 -8.94 1.41 -1.86
C VAL A 26 -8.96 2.11 -0.52
N GLU A 27 -8.58 3.38 -0.52
CA GLU A 27 -8.51 4.20 0.67
C GLU A 27 -9.38 5.44 0.49
N TYR A 28 -10.22 5.73 1.48
CA TYR A 28 -11.03 6.95 1.50
C TYR A 28 -10.75 7.65 2.83
N VAL A 29 -9.96 8.71 2.77
CA VAL A 29 -9.43 9.38 3.97
C VAL A 29 -9.57 10.89 3.86
N ARG A 30 -9.62 11.54 5.02
CA ARG A 30 -9.64 13.00 5.11
C ARG A 30 -8.31 13.47 5.68
N GLU A 31 -7.63 14.34 4.93
CA GLU A 31 -6.36 14.93 5.34
C GLU A 31 -6.43 16.45 5.17
N ALA A 32 -6.11 17.19 6.22
CA ALA A 32 -6.13 18.66 6.19
C ALA A 32 -7.44 19.25 5.64
N GLY A 33 -8.58 18.63 5.97
CA GLY A 33 -9.90 19.10 5.55
C GLY A 33 -10.34 18.67 4.16
N THR A 34 -9.50 17.97 3.41
CA THR A 34 -9.80 17.48 2.07
C THR A 34 -9.98 15.97 2.08
N TRP A 35 -11.01 15.47 1.40
CA TRP A 35 -11.22 14.05 1.21
C TRP A 35 -10.43 13.54 0.03
N TYR A 36 -9.79 12.39 0.19
CA TYR A 36 -9.01 11.71 -0.84
C TYR A 36 -9.53 10.31 -1.06
N LEU A 37 -9.82 9.98 -2.31
CA LEU A 37 -10.08 8.62 -2.73
C LEU A 37 -8.83 8.12 -3.45
N ARG A 38 -8.18 7.13 -2.86
CA ARG A 38 -6.91 6.59 -3.38
C ARG A 38 -7.06 5.13 -3.75
N LEU A 39 -6.69 4.80 -4.97
CA LEU A 39 -6.61 3.44 -5.46
C LEU A 39 -5.14 3.05 -5.56
N TYR A 40 -4.81 1.88 -5.04
CA TYR A 40 -3.47 1.32 -5.13
C TYR A 40 -3.49 0.11 -6.05
N LEU A 41 -2.69 0.16 -7.09
CA LEU A 41 -2.62 -0.87 -8.12
C LEU A 41 -1.37 -1.72 -7.98
N ASP A 42 -1.47 -2.96 -8.41
CA ASP A 42 -0.35 -3.86 -8.51
C ASP A 42 -0.32 -4.48 -9.90
N LYS A 43 0.87 -4.83 -10.38
CA LYS A 43 1.07 -5.42 -11.69
C LYS A 43 2.38 -6.18 -11.71
N GLU A 44 2.40 -7.35 -12.31
CA GLU A 44 3.64 -8.07 -12.54
C GLU A 44 4.58 -7.20 -13.37
N GLY A 45 5.81 -7.02 -12.90
CA GLY A 45 6.78 -6.13 -13.53
C GLY A 45 6.67 -4.66 -13.10
N GLY A 46 5.68 -4.32 -12.27
CA GLY A 46 5.49 -2.97 -11.74
C GLY A 46 4.44 -2.15 -12.47
N VAL A 47 3.80 -1.26 -11.74
CA VAL A 47 2.80 -0.32 -12.26
C VAL A 47 3.49 0.94 -12.76
N GLY A 48 3.24 1.32 -14.01
CA GLY A 48 3.77 2.56 -14.58
C GLY A 48 2.79 3.73 -14.45
N ILE A 49 3.30 4.94 -14.70
CA ILE A 49 2.49 6.16 -14.72
C ILE A 49 1.38 6.05 -15.75
N ASP A 50 1.67 5.47 -16.92
CA ASP A 50 0.70 5.27 -18.00
C ASP A 50 -0.47 4.39 -17.56
N ASP A 51 -0.19 3.34 -16.79
CA ASP A 51 -1.24 2.47 -16.25
C ASP A 51 -2.18 3.25 -15.34
N CYS A 52 -1.62 4.06 -14.45
CA CYS A 52 -2.39 4.89 -13.52
C CYS A 52 -3.25 5.91 -14.28
N GLU A 53 -2.70 6.56 -15.30
CA GLU A 53 -3.43 7.54 -16.11
C GLU A 53 -4.59 6.90 -16.86
N ARG A 54 -4.37 5.78 -17.53
CA ARG A 54 -5.43 5.09 -18.28
C ARG A 54 -6.58 4.67 -17.38
N ILE A 55 -6.26 4.09 -16.24
CA ILE A 55 -7.26 3.63 -15.26
C ILE A 55 -8.01 4.81 -14.67
N SER A 56 -7.29 5.87 -14.29
CA SER A 56 -7.90 7.10 -13.76
C SER A 56 -8.89 7.71 -14.75
N ARG A 57 -8.52 7.83 -16.02
CA ARG A 57 -9.39 8.39 -17.06
C ARG A 57 -10.63 7.55 -17.29
N ARG A 58 -10.50 6.23 -17.23
CA ARG A 58 -11.65 5.32 -17.41
C ARG A 58 -12.59 5.36 -16.22
N LEU A 59 -12.04 5.53 -15.00
CA LEU A 59 -12.83 5.54 -13.77
C LEU A 59 -13.53 6.86 -13.49
N ASP A 60 -12.97 7.98 -13.93
CA ASP A 60 -13.58 9.30 -13.69
C ASP A 60 -15.07 9.36 -14.09
N PRO A 61 -15.45 9.02 -15.33
CA PRO A 61 -16.87 9.05 -15.71
C PRO A 61 -17.72 7.99 -15.00
N ILE A 62 -17.12 6.85 -14.65
CA ILE A 62 -17.81 5.79 -13.91
C ILE A 62 -18.14 6.25 -12.50
N LEU A 63 -17.20 6.90 -11.82
CA LEU A 63 -17.40 7.43 -10.48
C LEU A 63 -18.38 8.60 -10.49
N ASP A 64 -18.32 9.47 -11.50
CA ASP A 64 -19.27 10.58 -11.64
C ASP A 64 -20.70 10.07 -11.82
N GLU A 65 -20.91 9.06 -12.63
CA GLU A 65 -22.22 8.50 -12.87
C GLU A 65 -22.77 7.75 -11.67
N ALA A 66 -21.97 6.91 -11.04
CA ALA A 66 -22.36 6.12 -9.88
C ALA A 66 -22.50 6.97 -8.61
N ASP A 67 -21.76 8.05 -8.52
CA ASP A 67 -21.76 9.01 -7.38
C ASP A 67 -21.75 8.33 -6.01
N PRO A 68 -20.75 7.46 -5.73
CA PRO A 68 -20.73 6.68 -4.48
C PRO A 68 -20.33 7.51 -3.26
N ILE A 69 -19.78 8.70 -3.48
CA ILE A 69 -19.22 9.55 -2.43
C ILE A 69 -19.99 10.86 -2.36
N PRO A 70 -20.63 11.17 -1.19
CA PRO A 70 -21.43 12.39 -1.06
C PRO A 70 -20.62 13.69 -0.95
N GLU A 71 -19.36 13.62 -0.49
CA GLU A 71 -18.49 14.77 -0.35
C GLU A 71 -17.68 15.03 -1.62
N SER A 72 -17.17 16.26 -1.76
CA SER A 72 -16.14 16.54 -2.77
C SER A 72 -14.85 15.86 -2.37
N TYR A 73 -14.15 15.28 -3.33
CA TYR A 73 -12.93 14.53 -3.07
C TYR A 73 -11.93 14.67 -4.21
N VAL A 74 -10.67 14.41 -3.88
CA VAL A 74 -9.59 14.28 -4.87
C VAL A 74 -9.39 12.81 -5.16
N PHE A 75 -9.40 12.44 -6.43
CA PHE A 75 -9.19 11.06 -6.88
C PHE A 75 -7.75 10.85 -7.30
N GLU A 76 -7.09 9.88 -6.67
CA GLU A 76 -5.71 9.53 -6.97
C GLU A 76 -5.58 8.04 -7.24
N VAL A 77 -4.77 7.69 -8.24
CA VAL A 77 -4.42 6.31 -8.57
C VAL A 77 -2.91 6.17 -8.52
N GLY A 78 -2.43 5.19 -7.77
CA GLY A 78 -1.01 4.99 -7.57
C GLY A 78 -0.61 3.53 -7.50
N SER A 79 0.70 3.29 -7.42
CA SER A 79 1.27 1.95 -7.30
C SER A 79 1.33 1.49 -5.84
N ALA A 80 0.89 0.27 -5.59
CA ALA A 80 1.02 -0.36 -4.28
C ALA A 80 2.48 -0.66 -3.91
N GLY A 81 3.35 -0.81 -4.93
CA GLY A 81 4.74 -1.17 -4.73
C GLY A 81 5.65 -0.03 -4.29
N ALA A 82 5.19 1.23 -4.38
CA ALA A 82 6.02 2.39 -4.04
C ALA A 82 5.81 2.79 -2.58
N GLU A 83 6.77 2.45 -1.72
CA GLU A 83 6.80 2.83 -0.30
C GLU A 83 5.52 2.52 0.50
N ARG A 84 4.84 1.45 0.12
CA ARG A 84 3.62 1.07 0.80
C ARG A 84 3.90 0.58 2.22
N GLU A 85 3.12 1.09 3.16
CA GLU A 85 3.16 0.63 4.54
C GLU A 85 2.49 -0.73 4.69
N LEU A 86 3.17 -1.67 5.35
CA LEU A 86 2.64 -2.99 5.66
C LEU A 86 1.95 -2.94 7.02
N LYS A 87 0.66 -3.18 7.06
CA LYS A 87 -0.15 -3.08 8.29
C LYS A 87 -0.79 -4.40 8.69
N ARG A 88 -1.32 -5.13 7.72
CA ARG A 88 -2.09 -6.37 7.96
C ARG A 88 -1.19 -7.59 7.85
N PRO A 89 -1.50 -8.69 8.55
CA PRO A 89 -0.75 -9.94 8.38
C PRO A 89 -0.63 -10.39 6.94
N SER A 90 -1.68 -10.21 6.13
CA SER A 90 -1.67 -10.55 4.71
C SER A 90 -0.66 -9.73 3.91
N ASP A 91 -0.40 -8.47 4.28
CA ASP A 91 0.61 -7.63 3.64
C ASP A 91 2.00 -8.22 3.85
N PHE A 92 2.30 -8.64 5.08
CA PHE A 92 3.59 -9.24 5.41
C PHE A 92 3.80 -10.58 4.71
N GLU A 93 2.78 -11.41 4.63
CA GLU A 93 2.84 -12.68 3.91
C GLU A 93 3.12 -12.47 2.43
N ARG A 94 2.43 -11.51 1.82
CA ARG A 94 2.57 -11.21 0.40
C ARG A 94 3.98 -10.72 0.04
N PHE A 95 4.59 -9.93 0.91
CA PHE A 95 5.88 -9.29 0.66
C PHE A 95 7.06 -9.99 1.34
N LEU A 96 6.90 -11.24 1.77
CA LEU A 96 8.04 -12.03 2.21
C LEU A 96 9.06 -12.13 1.07
N GLY A 97 10.33 -11.86 1.40
CA GLY A 97 11.41 -11.82 0.41
C GLY A 97 11.64 -10.44 -0.20
N SER A 98 10.76 -9.48 0.05
CA SER A 98 10.92 -8.11 -0.43
C SER A 98 11.73 -7.27 0.54
N GLU A 99 12.39 -6.22 0.02
CA GLU A 99 13.11 -5.28 0.85
C GLU A 99 12.13 -4.34 1.55
N VAL A 100 12.29 -4.18 2.84
CA VAL A 100 11.43 -3.32 3.67
C VAL A 100 12.28 -2.37 4.51
N GLU A 101 11.68 -1.23 4.87
CA GLU A 101 12.23 -0.31 5.87
C GLU A 101 11.42 -0.45 7.15
N VAL A 102 12.10 -0.71 8.25
CA VAL A 102 11.51 -0.80 9.58
C VAL A 102 11.86 0.47 10.35
N LYS A 103 10.85 1.20 10.85
CA LYS A 103 11.04 2.34 11.73
C LYS A 103 10.62 1.97 13.14
N LEU A 104 11.44 2.37 14.11
CA LEU A 104 11.24 2.04 15.51
C LEU A 104 10.89 3.29 16.33
N TYR A 105 10.13 3.09 17.41
CA TYR A 105 9.86 4.17 18.38
C TYR A 105 11.12 4.57 19.14
N GLN A 106 11.95 3.57 19.47
CA GLN A 106 13.21 3.77 20.19
C GLN A 106 14.37 3.21 19.38
N PRO A 107 15.54 3.84 19.39
CA PRO A 107 16.70 3.31 18.66
C PRO A 107 17.08 1.92 19.16
N LYS A 108 17.45 1.04 18.22
CA LYS A 108 18.07 -0.24 18.50
C LYS A 108 19.47 -0.20 17.90
N ASP A 109 20.47 -0.45 18.74
CA ASP A 109 21.89 -0.31 18.33
C ASP A 109 22.19 1.04 17.69
N GLY A 110 21.59 2.11 18.24
CA GLY A 110 21.78 3.48 17.78
C GLY A 110 21.02 3.87 16.52
N ARG A 111 20.16 2.98 15.98
CA ARG A 111 19.41 3.26 14.76
C ARG A 111 17.90 3.11 14.96
N LYS A 112 17.14 4.09 14.48
CA LYS A 112 15.67 4.04 14.47
C LYS A 112 15.11 3.47 13.17
N ALA A 113 15.89 3.42 12.12
CA ALA A 113 15.47 2.89 10.82
C ALA A 113 16.43 1.77 10.39
N TRP A 114 15.84 0.67 9.93
CA TRP A 114 16.56 -0.51 9.45
C TRP A 114 16.00 -0.92 8.10
N VAL A 115 16.88 -1.23 7.16
CA VAL A 115 16.48 -1.72 5.82
C VAL A 115 17.00 -3.14 5.66
N GLY A 116 16.14 -4.03 5.21
CA GLY A 116 16.52 -5.43 4.97
C GLY A 116 15.42 -6.23 4.28
N GLU A 117 15.75 -7.48 3.97
CA GLU A 117 14.78 -8.41 3.39
C GLU A 117 13.81 -8.89 4.46
N LEU A 118 12.50 -8.83 4.17
CA LEU A 118 11.48 -9.36 5.07
C LEU A 118 11.52 -10.89 5.03
N VAL A 119 11.92 -11.51 6.13
CA VAL A 119 12.08 -12.97 6.23
C VAL A 119 11.07 -13.66 7.12
N GLY A 120 10.35 -12.91 7.96
CA GLY A 120 9.35 -13.49 8.84
C GLY A 120 8.39 -12.49 9.44
N TYR A 121 7.20 -12.96 9.73
CA TYR A 121 6.17 -12.21 10.46
C TYR A 121 5.40 -13.19 11.33
N GLU A 122 5.31 -12.90 12.61
CA GLU A 122 4.57 -13.76 13.57
C GLU A 122 3.95 -12.91 14.67
N ALA A 123 2.63 -12.94 14.74
CA ALA A 123 1.85 -12.26 15.81
C ALA A 123 2.22 -10.78 16.00
N GLY A 124 2.56 -10.08 14.92
CA GLY A 124 2.95 -8.68 14.95
C GLY A 124 4.47 -8.45 15.03
N ASP A 125 5.25 -9.47 15.32
CA ASP A 125 6.71 -9.37 15.32
C ASP A 125 7.24 -9.53 13.90
N VAL A 126 8.23 -8.73 13.54
CA VAL A 126 8.80 -8.70 12.19
C VAL A 126 10.28 -9.10 12.24
N SER A 127 10.68 -9.99 11.34
CA SER A 127 12.08 -10.37 11.19
C SER A 127 12.59 -9.94 9.82
N ILE A 128 13.76 -9.33 9.80
CA ILE A 128 14.42 -8.93 8.55
C ILE A 128 15.84 -9.50 8.51
N ARG A 129 16.37 -9.62 7.29
CA ARG A 129 17.76 -10.00 7.08
C ARG A 129 18.54 -8.82 6.53
N THR A 130 19.60 -8.43 7.22
CA THR A 130 20.53 -7.38 6.79
C THR A 130 21.90 -8.01 6.57
N GLY A 131 22.31 -8.18 5.33
CA GLY A 131 23.55 -8.90 5.03
C GLY A 131 23.47 -10.35 5.47
N LYS A 132 24.27 -10.73 6.47
CA LYS A 132 24.29 -12.09 7.03
C LYS A 132 23.50 -12.24 8.33
N GLU A 133 23.00 -11.15 8.86
CA GLU A 133 22.29 -11.15 10.15
C GLU A 133 20.80 -11.11 9.97
N GLU A 134 20.11 -11.87 10.81
CA GLU A 134 18.66 -11.84 10.92
C GLU A 134 18.30 -11.15 12.23
N ILE A 135 17.43 -10.14 12.14
CA ILE A 135 17.04 -9.31 13.28
C ILE A 135 15.53 -9.39 13.45
N ARG A 136 15.10 -9.65 14.67
CA ARG A 136 13.68 -9.68 15.03
C ARG A 136 13.31 -8.44 15.83
N PHE A 137 12.21 -7.79 15.43
CA PHE A 137 11.63 -6.65 16.13
C PHE A 137 10.28 -7.04 16.71
N ASN A 138 10.07 -6.72 17.98
CA ASN A 138 8.79 -6.95 18.63
C ASN A 138 7.73 -5.94 18.15
N LYS A 139 6.48 -6.33 18.14
CA LYS A 139 5.37 -5.46 17.76
C LYS A 139 5.41 -4.10 18.50
N ALA A 140 5.74 -4.12 19.80
CA ALA A 140 5.81 -2.91 20.61
C ALA A 140 6.92 -1.94 20.19
N GLN A 141 7.96 -2.43 19.53
CA GLN A 141 9.09 -1.63 19.06
C GLN A 141 8.80 -0.96 17.71
N LEU A 142 7.88 -1.53 16.92
CA LEU A 142 7.63 -1.10 15.56
C LEU A 142 6.74 0.13 15.49
N ALA A 143 7.27 1.22 14.93
CA ALA A 143 6.49 2.41 14.61
C ALA A 143 5.86 2.28 13.22
N GLN A 144 6.63 1.75 12.25
CA GLN A 144 6.18 1.59 10.88
C GLN A 144 7.02 0.55 10.15
N VAL A 145 6.40 -0.22 9.29
CA VAL A 145 7.11 -1.09 8.32
C VAL A 145 6.56 -0.77 6.94
N LYS A 146 7.42 -0.45 6.00
CA LYS A 146 7.01 -0.13 4.63
C LYS A 146 7.95 -0.78 3.61
N LEU A 147 7.44 -0.97 2.40
CA LEU A 147 8.27 -1.45 1.30
C LEU A 147 9.34 -0.42 0.99
N HIS A 148 10.58 -0.90 0.80
CA HIS A 148 11.70 -0.07 0.39
C HIS A 148 11.97 -0.33 -1.08
N VAL A 149 11.76 0.70 -1.91
CA VAL A 149 11.98 0.59 -3.35
C VAL A 149 13.31 1.23 -3.69
N THR A 150 14.21 0.43 -4.24
CA THR A 150 15.51 0.91 -4.70
C THR A 150 15.43 1.16 -6.21
N PHE A 151 15.76 2.36 -6.62
CA PHE A 151 15.79 2.74 -8.03
C PHE A 151 17.19 2.67 -8.58
#